data_8057df6d51c9f6eef9aebe6ed5b194d6
#
_entry.id   8057df6d51c9f6eef9aebe6ed5b194d6
#
_cell.length_a   1.000
_cell.length_b   1.000
_cell.length_c   1.000
_cell.angle_alpha   90.00
_cell.angle_beta   90.00
_cell.angle_gamma   90.00
#
_symmetry.space_group_name_H-M   'P 1'
#
loop_
_entity.id
_entity.type
_entity.pdbx_description
1 polymer ?
#
loop_
_entity_poly.entity_id
_entity_poly.type
_entity_poly.pdbx_seq_one_letter_code
_entity_poly.pdbx_strand_id
1 'polypeptide(L)'
;QLGSGDPHILLSGLVLGIGALVLHVVLRLRAKYADPYVLPIVVALNGLGIAMIHRIDLTTDQTAAGSQVVWTAFAMTAACLVLWFLKDHRVLRRITYICLVLSGLLLLLPLLPGLGLELNGARIWISVGGRSFQPGEVAKITLAVFFAGYLSTNRDLILLAGKKLGPVRLPRFRDMAPMFAAWIIAIGVLVFQRDLGSAILFFGLFMAMIYLATSRLSWIVIGLLLVADGGFFASQAFGHVAARLDSWLNAFDPEVYNRAPGGSGQIVQGLFGLSSGGLFGQGLGQGRPDLVSYANSDMIMTAFGEELGLIGLSAVLVLFFLFVTRGFRAALGTRDAFGKLLAAGLSAVIVLQLFVVVGGVTRLIPLTGLTTPFMSAGGSSLLSNWIIAAIVLAISHTARRPVVTGPATEADLAEVAAYEAALREAARRDDQERAERLERRKDRRPRKQTDGTETDGTGADGARAGGEDRAAGRDAGADTVPRPAVSPDTAATEPIAAA
;
A
#
# COMPACT_ATOMS: atom_id res chain seq x y z
N GLN A 1 -8.92 -41.94 -5.41
CA GLN A 1 -8.20 -41.50 -6.63
C GLN A 1 -6.81 -40.85 -6.37
N LEU A 2 -6.21 -41.07 -5.23
CA LEU A 2 -4.86 -40.55 -4.85
C LEU A 2 -3.71 -41.49 -5.25
N GLY A 3 -3.93 -42.45 -6.14
CA GLY A 3 -2.99 -43.54 -6.39
C GLY A 3 -2.10 -43.46 -7.64
N SER A 4 -2.34 -42.54 -8.56
CA SER A 4 -1.44 -42.27 -9.71
C SER A 4 -1.09 -40.80 -9.69
N GLY A 5 0.16 -40.45 -9.43
CA GLY A 5 0.63 -39.07 -9.43
C GLY A 5 0.23 -38.39 -10.74
N ASP A 6 -0.68 -37.43 -10.67
CA ASP A 6 -1.10 -36.67 -11.84
C ASP A 6 0.15 -35.97 -12.42
N PRO A 7 0.53 -36.28 -13.68
CA PRO A 7 1.71 -35.68 -14.29
C PRO A 7 1.66 -34.15 -14.33
N HIS A 8 0.48 -33.53 -14.30
CA HIS A 8 0.32 -32.08 -14.23
C HIS A 8 0.75 -31.50 -12.89
N ILE A 9 0.50 -32.17 -11.77
CA ILE A 9 0.95 -31.75 -10.42
C ILE A 9 2.47 -31.85 -10.34
N LEU A 10 3.05 -32.97 -10.82
CA LEU A 10 4.50 -33.17 -10.84
C LEU A 10 5.20 -32.09 -11.68
N LEU A 11 4.66 -31.81 -12.87
CA LEU A 11 5.18 -30.74 -13.74
C LEU A 11 5.08 -29.36 -13.08
N SER A 12 3.97 -29.08 -12.41
CA SER A 12 3.76 -27.82 -11.70
C SER A 12 4.77 -27.64 -10.55
N GLY A 13 4.97 -28.69 -9.76
CA GLY A 13 5.97 -28.74 -8.70
C GLY A 13 7.41 -28.58 -9.23
N LEU A 14 7.72 -29.23 -10.35
CA LEU A 14 9.02 -29.14 -11.01
C LEU A 14 9.30 -27.71 -11.51
N VAL A 15 8.36 -27.09 -12.21
CA VAL A 15 8.48 -25.71 -12.72
C VAL A 15 8.68 -24.72 -11.57
N LEU A 16 7.87 -24.84 -10.52
CA LEU A 16 7.97 -23.98 -9.34
C LEU A 16 9.30 -24.20 -8.61
N GLY A 17 9.71 -25.45 -8.42
CA GLY A 17 10.98 -25.83 -7.75
C GLY A 17 12.21 -25.36 -8.51
N ILE A 18 12.27 -25.61 -9.83
CA ILE A 18 13.38 -25.13 -10.68
C ILE A 18 13.40 -23.61 -10.70
N GLY A 19 12.26 -22.96 -10.89
CA GLY A 19 12.16 -21.50 -10.85
C GLY A 19 12.65 -20.92 -9.53
N ALA A 20 12.25 -21.49 -8.39
CA ALA A 20 12.70 -21.09 -7.06
C ALA A 20 14.22 -21.28 -6.89
N LEU A 21 14.78 -22.40 -7.38
CA LEU A 21 16.21 -22.65 -7.35
C LEU A 21 16.99 -21.62 -8.19
N VAL A 22 16.53 -21.35 -9.42
CA VAL A 22 17.16 -20.35 -10.30
C VAL A 22 17.11 -18.96 -9.65
N LEU A 23 15.96 -18.55 -9.10
CA LEU A 23 15.83 -17.30 -8.36
C LEU A 23 16.75 -17.25 -7.13
N HIS A 24 16.86 -18.35 -6.39
CA HIS A 24 17.78 -18.46 -5.26
C HIS A 24 19.24 -18.24 -5.71
N VAL A 25 19.65 -18.87 -6.79
CA VAL A 25 21.01 -18.70 -7.36
C VAL A 25 21.22 -17.25 -7.80
N VAL A 26 20.25 -16.65 -8.52
CA VAL A 26 20.31 -15.24 -8.93
C VAL A 26 20.44 -14.32 -7.72
N LEU A 27 19.68 -14.55 -6.64
CA LEU A 27 19.78 -13.79 -5.39
C LEU A 27 21.18 -13.94 -4.76
N ARG A 28 21.74 -15.12 -4.71
CA ARG A 28 23.12 -15.36 -4.20
C ARG A 28 24.17 -14.60 -5.00
N LEU A 29 24.01 -14.51 -6.32
CA LEU A 29 24.96 -13.84 -7.22
C LEU A 29 24.79 -12.31 -7.22
N ARG A 30 23.55 -11.82 -7.20
CA ARG A 30 23.26 -10.40 -7.43
C ARG A 30 22.79 -9.65 -6.19
N ALA A 31 22.14 -10.32 -5.25
CA ALA A 31 21.47 -9.71 -4.10
C ALA A 31 21.70 -10.52 -2.81
N LYS A 32 22.96 -10.87 -2.50
CA LYS A 32 23.33 -11.78 -1.38
C LYS A 32 22.84 -11.33 0.01
N TYR A 33 22.54 -10.06 0.20
CA TYR A 33 22.02 -9.51 1.45
C TYR A 33 20.49 -9.33 1.41
N ALA A 34 19.80 -9.78 0.35
CA ALA A 34 18.35 -9.73 0.28
C ALA A 34 17.68 -10.47 1.44
N ASP A 35 16.44 -10.10 1.73
CA ASP A 35 15.67 -10.75 2.81
C ASP A 35 15.47 -12.24 2.49
N PRO A 36 15.92 -13.18 3.36
CA PRO A 36 15.87 -14.61 3.08
C PRO A 36 14.44 -15.18 3.12
N TYR A 37 13.50 -14.49 3.74
CA TYR A 37 12.14 -15.00 3.93
C TYR A 37 11.18 -14.64 2.78
N VAL A 38 11.45 -13.57 2.03
CA VAL A 38 10.53 -13.09 0.97
C VAL A 38 10.36 -14.15 -0.12
N LEU A 39 11.46 -14.74 -0.64
CA LEU A 39 11.36 -15.74 -1.70
C LEU A 39 10.59 -16.99 -1.25
N PRO A 40 10.89 -17.66 -0.13
CA PRO A 40 10.13 -18.82 0.34
C PRO A 40 8.63 -18.53 0.54
N ILE A 41 8.27 -17.34 1.07
CA ILE A 41 6.88 -16.96 1.28
C ILE A 41 6.15 -16.85 -0.06
N VAL A 42 6.74 -16.17 -1.05
CA VAL A 42 6.12 -15.99 -2.37
C VAL A 42 5.99 -17.31 -3.11
N VAL A 43 7.00 -18.17 -3.04
CA VAL A 43 6.96 -19.53 -3.61
C VAL A 43 5.86 -20.36 -2.95
N ALA A 44 5.73 -20.31 -1.63
CA ALA A 44 4.68 -21.02 -0.89
C ALA A 44 3.28 -20.54 -1.30
N LEU A 45 3.04 -19.22 -1.34
CA LEU A 45 1.77 -18.65 -1.77
C LEU A 45 1.42 -19.04 -3.20
N ASN A 46 2.39 -18.97 -4.13
CA ASN A 46 2.17 -19.35 -5.52
C ASN A 46 1.91 -20.87 -5.65
N GLY A 47 2.65 -21.69 -4.91
CA GLY A 47 2.43 -23.14 -4.90
C GLY A 47 1.06 -23.54 -4.36
N LEU A 48 0.62 -22.94 -3.25
CA LEU A 48 -0.71 -23.12 -2.71
C LEU A 48 -1.79 -22.70 -3.72
N GLY A 49 -1.60 -21.55 -4.39
CA GLY A 49 -2.51 -21.10 -5.43
C GLY A 49 -2.63 -22.10 -6.59
N ILE A 50 -1.51 -22.60 -7.13
CA ILE A 50 -1.50 -23.60 -8.21
C ILE A 50 -2.21 -24.89 -7.76
N ALA A 51 -1.92 -25.36 -6.54
CA ALA A 51 -2.55 -26.57 -6.00
C ALA A 51 -4.07 -26.44 -5.88
N MET A 52 -4.56 -25.28 -5.39
CA MET A 52 -6.00 -25.04 -5.27
C MET A 52 -6.67 -24.87 -6.62
N ILE A 53 -6.05 -24.15 -7.57
CA ILE A 53 -6.57 -23.99 -8.94
C ILE A 53 -6.67 -25.36 -9.61
N HIS A 54 -5.62 -26.20 -9.49
CA HIS A 54 -5.66 -27.56 -10.02
C HIS A 54 -6.78 -28.40 -9.39
N ARG A 55 -6.97 -28.27 -8.08
CA ARG A 55 -8.06 -28.94 -7.36
C ARG A 55 -9.45 -28.53 -7.91
N ILE A 56 -9.64 -27.24 -8.21
CA ILE A 56 -10.89 -26.72 -8.78
C ILE A 56 -11.07 -27.21 -10.20
N ASP A 57 -10.00 -27.23 -11.01
CA ASP A 57 -10.05 -27.74 -12.39
C ASP A 57 -10.53 -29.20 -12.46
N LEU A 58 -10.14 -30.05 -11.49
CA LEU A 58 -10.59 -31.45 -11.42
C LEU A 58 -12.10 -31.60 -11.24
N THR A 59 -12.79 -30.59 -10.74
CA THR A 59 -14.25 -30.63 -10.51
C THR A 59 -15.04 -29.84 -11.52
N THR A 60 -14.40 -28.93 -12.26
CA THR A 60 -15.08 -28.00 -13.19
C THR A 60 -14.72 -28.27 -14.66
N ASP A 61 -13.93 -29.31 -14.96
CA ASP A 61 -13.39 -29.62 -16.31
C ASP A 61 -12.67 -28.41 -16.96
N GLN A 62 -12.10 -27.51 -16.13
CA GLN A 62 -11.32 -26.37 -16.59
C GLN A 62 -9.83 -26.76 -16.71
N THR A 63 -9.04 -25.89 -17.36
CA THR A 63 -7.59 -26.10 -17.55
C THR A 63 -6.79 -24.88 -17.08
N ALA A 64 -7.30 -24.16 -16.07
CA ALA A 64 -6.72 -22.94 -15.58
C ALA A 64 -5.33 -23.17 -14.94
N ALA A 65 -5.13 -24.31 -14.26
CA ALA A 65 -3.86 -24.67 -13.63
C ALA A 65 -2.71 -24.77 -14.64
N GLY A 66 -2.92 -25.38 -15.78
CA GLY A 66 -1.92 -25.47 -16.85
C GLY A 66 -1.47 -24.09 -17.35
N SER A 67 -2.42 -23.17 -17.52
CA SER A 67 -2.13 -21.79 -17.88
C SER A 67 -1.39 -21.06 -16.74
N GLN A 68 -1.77 -21.30 -15.48
CA GLN A 68 -1.14 -20.69 -14.31
C GLN A 68 0.33 -21.11 -14.17
N VAL A 69 0.66 -22.38 -14.45
CA VAL A 69 2.06 -22.86 -14.42
C VAL A 69 2.91 -22.15 -15.48
N VAL A 70 2.39 -21.96 -16.69
CA VAL A 70 3.10 -21.21 -17.72
C VAL A 70 3.32 -19.76 -17.30
N TRP A 71 2.29 -19.11 -16.75
CA TRP A 71 2.42 -17.75 -16.22
C TRP A 71 3.38 -17.66 -15.03
N THR A 72 3.44 -18.71 -14.18
CA THR A 72 4.43 -18.80 -13.08
C THR A 72 5.85 -18.81 -13.64
N ALA A 73 6.12 -19.60 -14.68
CA ALA A 73 7.43 -19.63 -15.33
C ALA A 73 7.81 -18.25 -15.91
N PHE A 74 6.89 -17.59 -16.60
CA PHE A 74 7.11 -16.23 -17.10
C PHE A 74 7.34 -15.22 -15.97
N ALA A 75 6.56 -15.26 -14.90
CA ALA A 75 6.64 -14.36 -13.78
C ALA A 75 7.97 -14.52 -13.02
N MET A 76 8.39 -15.76 -12.77
CA MET A 76 9.67 -16.05 -12.13
C MET A 76 10.85 -15.64 -13.02
N THR A 77 10.75 -15.85 -14.33
CA THR A 77 11.75 -15.36 -15.29
C THR A 77 11.84 -13.84 -15.29
N ALA A 78 10.70 -13.14 -15.30
CA ALA A 78 10.68 -11.68 -15.18
C ALA A 78 11.31 -11.21 -13.85
N ALA A 79 11.02 -11.88 -12.73
CA ALA A 79 11.64 -11.60 -11.44
C ALA A 79 13.17 -11.79 -11.47
N CYS A 80 13.66 -12.87 -12.13
CA CYS A 80 15.08 -13.09 -12.38
C CYS A 80 15.71 -11.94 -13.18
N LEU A 81 15.06 -11.51 -14.26
CA LEU A 81 15.52 -10.40 -15.09
C LEU A 81 15.58 -9.10 -14.30
N VAL A 82 14.54 -8.80 -13.51
CA VAL A 82 14.54 -7.62 -12.62
C VAL A 82 15.72 -7.68 -11.65
N LEU A 83 15.94 -8.78 -10.95
CA LEU A 83 17.07 -8.94 -10.02
C LEU A 83 18.43 -8.88 -10.72
N TRP A 84 18.51 -9.36 -11.97
CA TRP A 84 19.75 -9.37 -12.73
C TRP A 84 20.14 -7.97 -13.23
N PHE A 85 19.18 -7.21 -13.78
CA PHE A 85 19.42 -5.91 -14.40
C PHE A 85 19.28 -4.74 -13.43
N LEU A 86 18.40 -4.85 -12.40
CA LEU A 86 18.20 -3.80 -11.41
C LEU A 86 19.29 -3.87 -10.33
N LYS A 87 20.50 -3.45 -10.66
CA LYS A 87 21.64 -3.41 -9.72
C LYS A 87 21.41 -2.45 -8.55
N ASP A 88 20.76 -1.32 -8.83
CA ASP A 88 20.40 -0.28 -7.86
C ASP A 88 18.98 0.21 -8.15
N HIS A 89 18.11 0.11 -7.14
CA HIS A 89 16.73 0.58 -7.25
C HIS A 89 16.61 2.09 -7.53
N ARG A 90 17.67 2.89 -7.21
CA ARG A 90 17.70 4.34 -7.45
C ARG A 90 17.62 4.70 -8.94
N VAL A 91 17.96 3.77 -9.84
CA VAL A 91 17.80 3.97 -11.30
C VAL A 91 16.33 4.23 -11.65
N LEU A 92 15.39 3.59 -10.95
CA LEU A 92 13.94 3.79 -11.15
C LEU A 92 13.51 5.24 -10.86
N ARG A 93 14.22 5.96 -9.97
CA ARG A 93 13.97 7.38 -9.71
C ARG A 93 14.20 8.25 -10.93
N ARG A 94 15.16 7.88 -11.81
CA ARG A 94 15.46 8.65 -13.03
C ARG A 94 14.32 8.62 -14.05
N ILE A 95 13.52 7.55 -14.02
CA ILE A 95 12.40 7.33 -14.95
C ILE A 95 11.03 7.65 -14.33
N THR A 96 11.00 8.41 -13.21
CA THR A 96 9.77 8.76 -12.47
C THR A 96 8.65 9.27 -13.39
N TYR A 97 8.93 10.26 -14.25
CA TYR A 97 7.91 10.84 -15.14
C TYR A 97 7.62 9.93 -16.35
N ILE A 98 8.57 9.11 -16.78
CA ILE A 98 8.32 8.08 -17.80
C ILE A 98 7.34 7.05 -17.25
N CYS A 99 7.48 6.67 -15.97
CA CYS A 99 6.54 5.78 -15.29
C CYS A 99 5.13 6.37 -15.19
N LEU A 100 5.00 7.70 -15.01
CA LEU A 100 3.71 8.38 -15.04
C LEU A 100 3.03 8.24 -16.42
N VAL A 101 3.75 8.59 -17.48
CA VAL A 101 3.24 8.48 -18.86
C VAL A 101 2.92 7.04 -19.20
N LEU A 102 3.83 6.11 -18.86
CA LEU A 102 3.62 4.68 -19.09
C LEU A 102 2.40 4.14 -18.36
N SER A 103 2.16 4.56 -17.12
CA SER A 103 0.95 4.14 -16.38
C SER A 103 -0.33 4.62 -17.06
N GLY A 104 -0.35 5.87 -17.53
CA GLY A 104 -1.49 6.41 -18.29
C GLY A 104 -1.73 5.66 -19.60
N LEU A 105 -0.66 5.37 -20.36
CA LEU A 105 -0.76 4.58 -21.59
C LEU A 105 -1.25 3.16 -21.32
N LEU A 106 -0.73 2.48 -20.30
CA LEU A 106 -1.16 1.13 -19.93
C LEU A 106 -2.63 1.10 -19.52
N LEU A 107 -3.11 2.11 -18.79
CA LEU A 107 -4.52 2.18 -18.41
C LEU A 107 -5.43 2.50 -19.61
N LEU A 108 -4.98 3.28 -20.58
CA LEU A 108 -5.75 3.60 -21.77
C LEU A 108 -5.79 2.46 -22.80
N LEU A 109 -4.80 1.57 -22.77
CA LEU A 109 -4.63 0.52 -23.78
C LEU A 109 -5.87 -0.37 -24.01
N PRO A 110 -6.59 -0.84 -22.95
CA PRO A 110 -7.80 -1.65 -23.14
C PRO A 110 -8.98 -0.89 -23.74
N LEU A 111 -8.97 0.45 -23.71
CA LEU A 111 -10.03 1.27 -24.29
C LEU A 111 -9.86 1.48 -25.80
N LEU A 112 -8.67 1.16 -26.36
CA LEU A 112 -8.40 1.31 -27.78
C LEU A 112 -9.23 0.30 -28.60
N PRO A 113 -9.90 0.75 -29.68
CA PRO A 113 -10.65 -0.14 -30.57
C PRO A 113 -9.73 -1.20 -31.17
N GLY A 114 -10.17 -2.45 -31.18
CA GLY A 114 -9.44 -3.57 -31.77
C GLY A 114 -8.39 -4.24 -30.86
N LEU A 115 -8.00 -3.63 -29.74
CA LEU A 115 -7.06 -4.20 -28.77
C LEU A 115 -7.76 -4.68 -27.50
N GLY A 116 -8.72 -3.92 -27.01
CA GLY A 116 -9.44 -4.22 -25.79
C GLY A 116 -10.42 -5.37 -25.92
N LEU A 117 -10.43 -6.24 -24.90
CA LEU A 117 -11.41 -7.30 -24.72
C LEU A 117 -12.41 -6.90 -23.65
N GLU A 118 -13.68 -7.01 -23.93
CA GLU A 118 -14.74 -6.84 -22.95
C GLU A 118 -15.10 -8.22 -22.37
N LEU A 119 -14.79 -8.40 -21.08
CA LEU A 119 -15.14 -9.60 -20.34
C LEU A 119 -15.97 -9.19 -19.12
N ASN A 120 -17.12 -9.83 -18.93
CA ASN A 120 -18.03 -9.56 -17.80
C ASN A 120 -18.44 -8.06 -17.69
N GLY A 121 -18.56 -7.37 -18.83
CA GLY A 121 -18.95 -5.95 -18.88
C GLY A 121 -17.84 -4.94 -18.50
N ALA A 122 -16.61 -5.41 -18.29
CA ALA A 122 -15.44 -4.56 -18.03
C ALA A 122 -14.44 -4.64 -19.20
N ARG A 123 -13.87 -3.51 -19.59
CA ARG A 123 -12.84 -3.39 -20.63
C ARG A 123 -11.47 -3.14 -20.01
N ILE A 124 -10.91 -4.17 -19.39
CA ILE A 124 -9.64 -4.09 -18.67
C ILE A 124 -8.55 -5.01 -19.26
N TRP A 125 -8.93 -5.84 -20.23
CA TRP A 125 -8.07 -6.85 -20.80
C TRP A 125 -7.67 -6.49 -22.24
N ILE A 126 -6.49 -6.93 -22.64
CA ILE A 126 -6.03 -6.94 -24.04
C ILE A 126 -5.67 -8.36 -24.43
N SER A 127 -5.79 -8.70 -25.71
CA SER A 127 -5.32 -9.99 -26.23
C SER A 127 -3.87 -9.88 -26.69
N VAL A 128 -3.00 -10.70 -26.11
CA VAL A 128 -1.59 -10.79 -26.50
C VAL A 128 -1.25 -12.26 -26.78
N GLY A 129 -1.02 -12.60 -28.03
CA GLY A 129 -0.68 -13.97 -28.41
C GLY A 129 -1.75 -15.01 -28.04
N GLY A 130 -3.04 -14.66 -28.13
CA GLY A 130 -4.15 -15.52 -27.77
C GLY A 130 -4.40 -15.67 -26.26
N ARG A 131 -3.68 -14.92 -25.43
CA ARG A 131 -3.87 -14.86 -23.97
C ARG A 131 -4.37 -13.49 -23.55
N SER A 132 -5.22 -13.46 -22.52
CA SER A 132 -5.68 -12.20 -21.94
C SER A 132 -4.61 -11.64 -21.00
N PHE A 133 -4.33 -10.34 -21.14
CA PHE A 133 -3.40 -9.60 -20.30
C PHE A 133 -4.07 -8.32 -19.79
N GLN A 134 -3.93 -8.02 -18.49
CA GLN A 134 -4.48 -6.82 -17.84
C GLN A 134 -3.37 -5.80 -17.63
N PRO A 135 -3.27 -4.73 -18.46
CA PRO A 135 -2.21 -3.74 -18.34
C PRO A 135 -2.26 -2.95 -17.02
N GLY A 136 -3.43 -2.82 -16.40
CA GLY A 136 -3.62 -2.20 -15.09
C GLY A 136 -2.76 -2.82 -13.99
N GLU A 137 -2.46 -4.11 -14.08
CA GLU A 137 -1.58 -4.81 -13.14
C GLU A 137 -0.13 -4.29 -13.18
N VAL A 138 0.36 -3.93 -14.35
CA VAL A 138 1.68 -3.29 -14.51
C VAL A 138 1.61 -1.80 -14.15
N ALA A 139 0.48 -1.14 -14.46
CA ALA A 139 0.26 0.26 -14.14
C ALA A 139 0.36 0.53 -12.62
N LYS A 140 -0.07 -0.39 -11.75
CA LYS A 140 0.10 -0.23 -10.29
C LYS A 140 1.57 -0.10 -9.87
N ILE A 141 2.49 -0.83 -10.53
CA ILE A 141 3.93 -0.76 -10.25
C ILE A 141 4.50 0.58 -10.74
N THR A 142 4.19 0.96 -11.98
CA THR A 142 4.68 2.21 -12.55
C THR A 142 4.15 3.44 -11.80
N LEU A 143 2.90 3.42 -11.34
CA LEU A 143 2.35 4.45 -10.45
C LEU A 143 3.04 4.48 -9.10
N ALA A 144 3.34 3.33 -8.49
CA ALA A 144 4.09 3.28 -7.24
C ALA A 144 5.49 3.89 -7.39
N VAL A 145 6.19 3.60 -8.51
CA VAL A 145 7.49 4.22 -8.84
C VAL A 145 7.36 5.73 -9.02
N PHE A 146 6.33 6.18 -9.74
CA PHE A 146 6.05 7.61 -9.92
C PHE A 146 5.79 8.31 -8.59
N PHE A 147 4.87 7.80 -7.76
CA PHE A 147 4.57 8.40 -6.46
C PHE A 147 5.78 8.42 -5.54
N ALA A 148 6.56 7.32 -5.48
CA ALA A 148 7.79 7.27 -4.69
C ALA A 148 8.82 8.31 -5.16
N GLY A 149 9.03 8.43 -6.47
CA GLY A 149 9.95 9.38 -7.07
C GLY A 149 9.53 10.83 -6.83
N TYR A 150 8.26 11.14 -7.09
CA TYR A 150 7.71 12.48 -6.91
C TYR A 150 7.73 12.92 -5.43
N LEU A 151 7.22 12.07 -4.52
CA LEU A 151 7.16 12.37 -3.10
C LEU A 151 8.56 12.46 -2.47
N SER A 152 9.52 11.61 -2.89
CA SER A 152 10.88 11.68 -2.37
C SER A 152 11.61 12.97 -2.74
N THR A 153 11.28 13.55 -3.91
CA THR A 153 11.89 14.80 -4.40
C THR A 153 11.23 16.04 -3.78
N ASN A 154 9.90 16.00 -3.56
CA ASN A 154 9.12 17.16 -3.14
C ASN A 154 8.68 17.09 -1.67
N ARG A 155 9.28 16.19 -0.88
CA ARG A 155 8.87 15.92 0.51
C ARG A 155 8.85 17.18 1.37
N ASP A 156 9.92 17.98 1.30
CA ASP A 156 10.08 19.16 2.16
C ASP A 156 9.10 20.26 1.78
N LEU A 157 8.82 20.43 0.49
CA LEU A 157 7.77 21.35 0.02
C LEU A 157 6.38 20.94 0.54
N ILE A 158 6.08 19.65 0.52
CA ILE A 158 4.78 19.11 0.98
C ILE A 158 4.63 19.25 2.51
N LEU A 159 5.72 19.07 3.26
CA LEU A 159 5.70 19.16 4.72
C LEU A 159 5.69 20.60 5.24
N LEU A 160 6.47 21.50 4.63
CA LEU A 160 6.70 22.87 5.12
C LEU A 160 5.67 23.89 4.60
N ALA A 161 5.14 23.71 3.40
CA ALA A 161 4.33 24.72 2.70
C ALA A 161 2.84 24.75 3.06
N GLY A 162 2.37 24.03 4.09
CA GLY A 162 0.95 23.85 4.40
C GLY A 162 0.28 25.03 5.12
N LYS A 163 -0.95 25.40 4.68
CA LYS A 163 -1.85 26.27 5.48
C LYS A 163 -2.44 25.44 6.63
N LYS A 164 -2.45 26.00 7.84
CA LYS A 164 -3.17 25.42 8.98
C LYS A 164 -4.67 25.68 8.80
N LEU A 165 -5.47 24.64 8.62
CA LEU A 165 -6.92 24.69 8.67
C LEU A 165 -7.36 23.95 9.95
N GLY A 166 -7.50 24.69 11.05
CA GLY A 166 -7.74 24.09 12.36
C GLY A 166 -6.58 23.15 12.81
N PRO A 167 -6.86 21.93 13.26
CA PRO A 167 -5.83 20.97 13.67
C PRO A 167 -5.07 20.34 12.49
N VAL A 168 -5.58 20.51 11.25
CA VAL A 168 -5.03 19.88 10.04
C VAL A 168 -4.16 20.87 9.28
N ARG A 169 -2.92 20.47 8.95
CA ARG A 169 -2.06 21.19 8.01
C ARG A 169 -2.19 20.54 6.64
N LEU A 170 -2.86 21.23 5.72
CA LEU A 170 -2.96 20.78 4.33
C LEU A 170 -1.80 21.37 3.52
N PRO A 171 -1.04 20.57 2.75
CA PRO A 171 -0.05 21.08 1.81
C PRO A 171 -0.72 22.01 0.78
N ARG A 172 0.07 22.84 0.12
CA ARG A 172 -0.44 23.66 -0.99
C ARG A 172 -0.85 22.75 -2.12
N PHE A 173 -2.06 22.92 -2.62
CA PHE A 173 -2.61 22.12 -3.73
C PHE A 173 -1.70 22.14 -4.96
N ARG A 174 -1.04 23.27 -5.22
CA ARG A 174 -0.08 23.44 -6.31
C ARG A 174 1.10 22.45 -6.23
N ASP A 175 1.61 22.19 -5.03
CA ASP A 175 2.80 21.35 -4.83
C ASP A 175 2.45 19.85 -4.94
N MET A 176 1.18 19.50 -4.91
CA MET A 176 0.66 18.15 -5.11
C MET A 176 -0.05 17.96 -6.46
N ALA A 177 -0.16 19.02 -7.26
CA ALA A 177 -0.94 19.01 -8.50
C ALA A 177 -0.57 17.88 -9.47
N PRO A 178 0.71 17.55 -9.76
CA PRO A 178 1.06 16.44 -10.66
C PRO A 178 0.58 15.09 -10.14
N MET A 179 0.60 14.90 -8.84
CA MET A 179 0.19 13.68 -8.18
C MET A 179 -1.34 13.53 -8.18
N PHE A 180 -2.07 14.64 -7.90
CA PHE A 180 -3.53 14.66 -8.04
C PHE A 180 -3.96 14.47 -9.49
N ALA A 181 -3.27 15.10 -10.44
CA ALA A 181 -3.56 14.94 -11.87
C ALA A 181 -3.38 13.48 -12.30
N ALA A 182 -2.28 12.83 -11.92
CA ALA A 182 -2.04 11.43 -12.21
C ALA A 182 -3.15 10.53 -11.63
N TRP A 183 -3.55 10.81 -10.39
CA TRP A 183 -4.61 10.06 -9.73
C TRP A 183 -5.98 10.29 -10.39
N ILE A 184 -6.37 11.52 -10.69
CA ILE A 184 -7.65 11.85 -11.33
C ILE A 184 -7.73 11.19 -12.71
N ILE A 185 -6.64 11.23 -13.49
CA ILE A 185 -6.57 10.58 -14.81
C ILE A 185 -6.75 9.07 -14.64
N ALA A 186 -6.01 8.45 -13.71
CA ALA A 186 -6.09 7.00 -13.47
C ALA A 186 -7.52 6.58 -13.06
N ILE A 187 -8.14 7.27 -12.10
CA ILE A 187 -9.51 6.99 -11.67
C ILE A 187 -10.50 7.23 -12.81
N GLY A 188 -10.35 8.34 -13.55
CA GLY A 188 -11.21 8.63 -14.70
C GLY A 188 -11.20 7.49 -15.72
N VAL A 189 -10.01 7.01 -16.10
CA VAL A 189 -9.88 5.86 -17.03
C VAL A 189 -10.54 4.60 -16.47
N LEU A 190 -10.33 4.30 -15.19
CA LEU A 190 -10.88 3.10 -14.53
C LEU A 190 -12.41 3.13 -14.42
N VAL A 191 -13.00 4.33 -14.27
CA VAL A 191 -14.45 4.51 -14.32
C VAL A 191 -14.99 4.14 -15.71
N PHE A 192 -14.33 4.59 -16.80
CA PHE A 192 -14.70 4.21 -18.17
C PHE A 192 -14.50 2.73 -18.43
N GLN A 193 -13.52 2.09 -17.82
CA GLN A 193 -13.27 0.65 -17.88
C GLN A 193 -14.26 -0.17 -17.06
N ARG A 194 -15.07 0.46 -16.20
CA ARG A 194 -15.97 -0.17 -15.22
C ARG A 194 -15.25 -1.06 -14.20
N ASP A 195 -14.00 -0.71 -13.88
CA ASP A 195 -13.14 -1.42 -12.92
C ASP A 195 -13.10 -0.72 -11.56
N LEU A 196 -14.07 -1.03 -10.72
CA LEU A 196 -14.14 -0.50 -9.36
C LEU A 196 -13.02 -1.04 -8.45
N GLY A 197 -12.60 -2.28 -8.68
CA GLY A 197 -11.56 -2.91 -7.88
C GLY A 197 -10.23 -2.19 -8.02
N SER A 198 -9.76 -2.03 -9.25
CA SER A 198 -8.53 -1.29 -9.51
C SER A 198 -8.65 0.19 -9.13
N ALA A 199 -9.85 0.80 -9.27
CA ALA A 199 -10.07 2.19 -8.83
C ALA A 199 -9.85 2.35 -7.33
N ILE A 200 -10.40 1.47 -6.49
CA ILE A 200 -10.20 1.45 -5.03
C ILE A 200 -8.72 1.18 -4.70
N LEU A 201 -8.08 0.23 -5.40
CA LEU A 201 -6.67 -0.10 -5.18
C LEU A 201 -5.75 1.09 -5.50
N PHE A 202 -5.95 1.78 -6.62
CA PHE A 202 -5.12 2.94 -7.00
C PHE A 202 -5.38 4.15 -6.13
N PHE A 203 -6.62 4.36 -5.71
CA PHE A 203 -6.93 5.36 -4.70
C PHE A 203 -6.24 5.05 -3.36
N GLY A 204 -6.33 3.80 -2.91
CA GLY A 204 -5.68 3.34 -1.69
C GLY A 204 -4.16 3.48 -1.77
N LEU A 205 -3.54 3.14 -2.91
CA LEU A 205 -2.11 3.37 -3.15
C LEU A 205 -1.76 4.86 -3.04
N PHE A 206 -2.52 5.73 -3.69
CA PHE A 206 -2.32 7.18 -3.63
C PHE A 206 -2.38 7.69 -2.18
N MET A 207 -3.41 7.31 -1.42
CA MET A 207 -3.56 7.69 -0.02
C MET A 207 -2.46 7.13 0.88
N ALA A 208 -2.10 5.85 0.69
CA ALA A 208 -1.02 5.21 1.42
C ALA A 208 0.32 5.91 1.17
N MET A 209 0.63 6.26 -0.09
CA MET A 209 1.88 6.93 -0.45
C MET A 209 1.97 8.32 0.15
N ILE A 210 0.87 9.11 0.16
CA ILE A 210 0.84 10.42 0.85
C ILE A 210 1.04 10.24 2.36
N TYR A 211 0.35 9.28 2.96
CA TYR A 211 0.50 8.99 4.38
C TYR A 211 1.94 8.60 4.73
N LEU A 212 2.55 7.69 3.97
CA LEU A 212 3.92 7.23 4.17
C LEU A 212 4.96 8.37 4.01
N ALA A 213 4.70 9.32 3.10
CA ALA A 213 5.58 10.46 2.89
C ALA A 213 5.44 11.53 3.97
N THR A 214 4.22 11.76 4.47
CA THR A 214 3.88 12.88 5.36
C THR A 214 3.73 12.48 6.83
N SER A 215 3.50 11.19 7.11
CA SER A 215 3.18 10.63 8.44
C SER A 215 1.95 11.30 9.10
N ARG A 216 1.01 11.83 8.30
CA ARG A 216 -0.19 12.53 8.80
C ARG A 216 -1.43 11.67 8.66
N LEU A 217 -2.00 11.25 9.79
CA LEU A 217 -3.21 10.42 9.86
C LEU A 217 -4.43 11.10 9.20
N SER A 218 -4.44 12.43 9.14
CA SER A 218 -5.51 13.19 8.47
C SER A 218 -5.74 12.78 7.02
N TRP A 219 -4.70 12.31 6.29
CA TRP A 219 -4.87 11.82 4.93
C TRP A 219 -5.66 10.52 4.85
N ILE A 220 -5.51 9.64 5.83
CA ILE A 220 -6.31 8.41 5.90
C ILE A 220 -7.78 8.76 6.15
N VAL A 221 -8.06 9.69 7.07
CA VAL A 221 -9.43 10.13 7.36
C VAL A 221 -10.06 10.78 6.14
N ILE A 222 -9.34 11.72 5.47
CA ILE A 222 -9.81 12.36 4.23
C ILE A 222 -10.06 11.30 3.15
N GLY A 223 -9.16 10.32 3.00
CA GLY A 223 -9.30 9.24 2.05
C GLY A 223 -10.55 8.39 2.30
N LEU A 224 -10.81 8.00 3.53
CA LEU A 224 -12.01 7.23 3.87
C LEU A 224 -13.29 8.01 3.59
N LEU A 225 -13.32 9.31 3.90
CA LEU A 225 -14.46 10.18 3.57
C LEU A 225 -14.66 10.28 2.06
N LEU A 226 -13.58 10.49 1.29
CA LEU A 226 -13.65 10.56 -0.18
C LEU A 226 -14.11 9.23 -0.81
N VAL A 227 -13.74 8.07 -0.25
CA VAL A 227 -14.24 6.76 -0.71
C VAL A 227 -15.73 6.63 -0.42
N ALA A 228 -16.18 7.03 0.77
CA ALA A 228 -17.60 6.96 1.13
C ALA A 228 -18.45 7.89 0.25
N ASP A 229 -18.05 9.16 0.12
CA ASP A 229 -18.76 10.15 -0.71
C ASP A 229 -18.70 9.77 -2.19
N GLY A 230 -17.50 9.43 -2.70
CA GLY A 230 -17.30 9.00 -4.08
C GLY A 230 -18.10 7.75 -4.43
N GLY A 231 -18.16 6.76 -3.53
CA GLY A 231 -18.97 5.56 -3.67
C GLY A 231 -20.46 5.87 -3.72
N PHE A 232 -20.92 6.78 -2.85
CA PHE A 232 -22.32 7.25 -2.84
C PHE A 232 -22.68 7.94 -4.17
N PHE A 233 -21.90 8.91 -4.61
CA PHE A 233 -22.16 9.60 -5.89
C PHE A 233 -22.04 8.66 -7.10
N ALA A 234 -21.05 7.76 -7.09
CA ALA A 234 -20.88 6.77 -8.15
C ALA A 234 -22.07 5.81 -8.24
N SER A 235 -22.69 5.44 -7.11
CA SER A 235 -23.90 4.60 -7.10
C SER A 235 -25.12 5.29 -7.70
N GLN A 236 -25.20 6.61 -7.59
CA GLN A 236 -26.28 7.39 -8.24
C GLN A 236 -26.04 7.59 -9.74
N ALA A 237 -24.77 7.69 -10.15
CA ALA A 237 -24.39 8.00 -11.52
C ALA A 237 -24.26 6.74 -12.41
N PHE A 238 -23.87 5.61 -11.84
CA PHE A 238 -23.52 4.39 -12.59
C PHE A 238 -24.29 3.17 -12.10
N GLY A 239 -25.18 2.61 -12.94
CA GLY A 239 -26.00 1.44 -12.60
C GLY A 239 -25.21 0.21 -12.17
N HIS A 240 -24.02 -0.04 -12.73
CA HIS A 240 -23.17 -1.15 -12.31
C HIS A 240 -22.59 -0.99 -10.90
N VAL A 241 -22.37 0.26 -10.43
CA VAL A 241 -21.95 0.54 -9.05
C VAL A 241 -23.13 0.35 -8.11
N ALA A 242 -24.30 0.85 -8.49
CA ALA A 242 -25.54 0.64 -7.74
C ALA A 242 -25.85 -0.84 -7.57
N ALA A 243 -25.74 -1.65 -8.65
CA ALA A 243 -25.96 -3.09 -8.60
C ALA A 243 -24.98 -3.80 -7.65
N ARG A 244 -23.69 -3.42 -7.63
CA ARG A 244 -22.70 -3.98 -6.68
C ARG A 244 -23.00 -3.61 -5.22
N LEU A 245 -23.42 -2.36 -5.00
CA LEU A 245 -23.81 -1.91 -3.66
C LEU A 245 -25.06 -2.64 -3.16
N ASP A 246 -26.04 -2.81 -4.04
CA ASP A 246 -27.26 -3.57 -3.75
C ASP A 246 -26.95 -5.05 -3.46
N SER A 247 -26.11 -5.70 -4.27
CA SER A 247 -25.66 -7.08 -4.04
C SER A 247 -24.86 -7.23 -2.74
N TRP A 248 -24.22 -6.19 -2.26
CA TRP A 248 -23.53 -6.19 -0.97
C TRP A 248 -24.49 -5.99 0.20
N LEU A 249 -25.43 -5.03 0.12
CA LEU A 249 -26.37 -4.71 1.19
C LEU A 249 -27.48 -5.77 1.31
N ASN A 250 -28.05 -6.17 0.18
CA ASN A 250 -29.23 -7.05 0.09
C ASN A 250 -28.87 -8.44 -0.46
N ALA A 251 -27.68 -8.97 -0.05
CA ALA A 251 -27.12 -10.18 -0.66
C ALA A 251 -28.05 -11.42 -0.58
N PHE A 252 -28.87 -11.54 0.45
CA PHE A 252 -29.76 -12.69 0.66
C PHE A 252 -31.19 -12.49 0.12
N ASP A 253 -31.47 -11.33 -0.49
CA ASP A 253 -32.74 -11.10 -1.17
C ASP A 253 -32.82 -12.01 -2.43
N PRO A 254 -33.92 -12.80 -2.61
CA PRO A 254 -34.06 -13.71 -3.74
C PRO A 254 -34.00 -13.02 -5.11
N GLU A 255 -34.47 -11.78 -5.22
CA GLU A 255 -34.42 -11.01 -6.48
C GLU A 255 -32.99 -10.60 -6.79
N VAL A 256 -32.23 -10.17 -5.76
CA VAL A 256 -30.83 -9.79 -5.87
C VAL A 256 -29.94 -11.02 -6.10
N TYR A 257 -30.24 -12.13 -5.40
CA TYR A 257 -29.50 -13.38 -5.55
C TYR A 257 -29.56 -13.93 -6.98
N ASN A 258 -30.75 -13.95 -7.58
CA ASN A 258 -30.98 -14.52 -8.91
C ASN A 258 -30.73 -13.53 -10.06
N ARG A 259 -30.37 -12.29 -9.78
CA ARG A 259 -30.13 -11.27 -10.81
C ARG A 259 -28.93 -11.63 -11.67
N ALA A 260 -29.11 -11.66 -13.00
CA ALA A 260 -28.05 -11.85 -13.96
C ALA A 260 -28.09 -10.71 -14.99
N PRO A 261 -26.95 -9.99 -15.23
CA PRO A 261 -25.71 -10.00 -14.50
C PRO A 261 -25.74 -9.12 -13.21
N GLY A 262 -24.75 -9.31 -12.33
CA GLY A 262 -24.52 -8.42 -11.19
C GLY A 262 -25.30 -8.79 -9.92
N GLY A 263 -25.80 -10.02 -9.83
CA GLY A 263 -26.44 -10.53 -8.62
C GLY A 263 -25.46 -10.93 -7.52
N SER A 264 -26.02 -11.25 -6.36
CA SER A 264 -25.27 -11.61 -5.15
C SER A 264 -24.94 -13.10 -5.04
N GLY A 265 -25.37 -13.94 -5.99
CA GLY A 265 -25.21 -15.40 -5.93
C GLY A 265 -23.77 -15.84 -5.65
N GLN A 266 -22.78 -15.20 -6.31
CA GLN A 266 -21.36 -15.46 -6.09
C GLN A 266 -20.95 -15.20 -4.62
N ILE A 267 -21.40 -14.09 -4.03
CA ILE A 267 -21.07 -13.71 -2.65
C ILE A 267 -21.69 -14.70 -1.67
N VAL A 268 -22.97 -15.02 -1.87
CA VAL A 268 -23.71 -15.91 -0.95
C VAL A 268 -23.16 -17.34 -1.01
N GLN A 269 -22.88 -17.86 -2.21
CA GLN A 269 -22.23 -19.17 -2.37
C GLN A 269 -20.85 -19.21 -1.71
N GLY A 270 -20.06 -18.13 -1.85
CA GLY A 270 -18.77 -17.99 -1.17
C GLY A 270 -18.90 -17.97 0.35
N LEU A 271 -19.91 -17.29 0.90
CA LEU A 271 -20.19 -17.29 2.36
C LEU A 271 -20.60 -18.67 2.85
N PHE A 272 -21.41 -19.43 2.07
CA PHE A 272 -21.75 -20.80 2.41
C PHE A 272 -20.53 -21.71 2.39
N GLY A 273 -19.64 -21.59 1.39
CA GLY A 273 -18.37 -22.30 1.37
C GLY A 273 -17.52 -22.03 2.60
N LEU A 274 -17.33 -20.74 2.97
CA LEU A 274 -16.62 -20.36 4.20
C LEU A 274 -17.27 -20.92 5.47
N SER A 275 -18.61 -20.90 5.54
CA SER A 275 -19.36 -21.42 6.67
C SER A 275 -19.25 -22.94 6.80
N SER A 276 -19.29 -23.67 5.68
CA SER A 276 -19.16 -25.13 5.67
C SER A 276 -17.77 -25.61 6.12
N GLY A 277 -16.72 -24.81 5.86
CA GLY A 277 -15.37 -25.11 6.29
C GLY A 277 -15.17 -25.05 7.81
N GLY A 278 -15.93 -24.23 8.50
CA GLY A 278 -15.82 -24.09 9.95
C GLY A 278 -14.40 -23.77 10.42
N LEU A 279 -13.97 -24.37 11.52
CA LEU A 279 -12.65 -24.10 12.11
C LEU A 279 -11.51 -24.89 11.42
N PHE A 280 -11.75 -26.17 11.12
CA PHE A 280 -10.72 -27.11 10.64
C PHE A 280 -10.80 -27.40 9.13
N GLY A 281 -11.86 -26.98 8.47
CA GLY A 281 -12.12 -27.27 7.06
C GLY A 281 -12.85 -28.60 6.85
N GLN A 282 -13.40 -28.76 5.66
CA GLN A 282 -13.99 -30.03 5.20
C GLN A 282 -12.91 -31.09 4.93
N GLY A 283 -11.66 -30.67 4.77
CA GLY A 283 -10.53 -31.49 4.32
C GLY A 283 -10.17 -31.21 2.87
N LEU A 284 -8.89 -31.37 2.56
CA LEU A 284 -8.39 -31.17 1.18
C LEU A 284 -9.10 -32.11 0.21
N GLY A 285 -9.69 -31.54 -0.83
CA GLY A 285 -10.41 -32.27 -1.86
C GLY A 285 -11.84 -32.71 -1.47
N GLN A 286 -12.31 -32.37 -0.28
CA GLN A 286 -13.65 -32.75 0.21
C GLN A 286 -14.65 -31.60 0.11
N GLY A 287 -14.21 -30.37 -0.09
CA GLY A 287 -15.06 -29.21 -0.33
C GLY A 287 -15.70 -29.22 -1.71
N ARG A 288 -16.63 -28.30 -1.94
CA ARG A 288 -17.36 -28.09 -3.18
C ARG A 288 -17.10 -26.69 -3.76
N PRO A 289 -15.83 -26.27 -3.98
CA PRO A 289 -15.50 -24.96 -4.52
C PRO A 289 -16.04 -24.76 -5.95
N ASP A 290 -16.41 -25.84 -6.62
CA ASP A 290 -17.09 -25.83 -7.92
C ASP A 290 -18.46 -25.12 -7.90
N LEU A 291 -19.12 -25.04 -6.74
CA LEU A 291 -20.37 -24.32 -6.58
C LEU A 291 -20.20 -22.81 -6.54
N VAL A 292 -18.98 -22.32 -6.27
CA VAL A 292 -18.68 -20.89 -6.17
C VAL A 292 -18.17 -20.39 -7.50
N SER A 293 -18.89 -19.47 -8.14
CA SER A 293 -18.44 -18.86 -9.39
C SER A 293 -17.11 -18.15 -9.20
N TYR A 294 -16.15 -18.36 -10.14
CA TYR A 294 -14.80 -17.79 -10.11
C TYR A 294 -13.97 -18.18 -8.85
N ALA A 295 -14.21 -19.37 -8.29
CA ALA A 295 -13.46 -19.92 -7.16
C ALA A 295 -11.95 -20.00 -7.42
N ASN A 296 -11.52 -20.16 -8.69
CA ASN A 296 -10.11 -20.17 -9.07
C ASN A 296 -9.49 -18.77 -9.22
N SER A 297 -10.28 -17.70 -9.17
CA SER A 297 -9.85 -16.32 -9.38
C SER A 297 -10.08 -15.44 -8.13
N ASP A 298 -11.05 -14.53 -8.17
CA ASP A 298 -11.34 -13.56 -7.10
C ASP A 298 -11.94 -14.20 -5.84
N MET A 299 -12.53 -15.38 -5.96
CA MET A 299 -13.11 -16.14 -4.85
C MET A 299 -12.20 -17.27 -4.32
N ILE A 300 -10.92 -17.32 -4.70
CA ILE A 300 -10.04 -18.44 -4.27
C ILE A 300 -9.92 -18.57 -2.74
N MET A 301 -10.06 -17.47 -2.00
CA MET A 301 -10.05 -17.49 -0.53
C MET A 301 -11.23 -18.26 0.06
N THR A 302 -12.38 -18.37 -0.66
CA THR A 302 -13.50 -19.20 -0.18
C THR A 302 -13.16 -20.68 -0.28
N ALA A 303 -12.50 -21.11 -1.38
CA ALA A 303 -12.06 -22.48 -1.54
C ALA A 303 -11.05 -22.89 -0.46
N PHE A 304 -10.08 -22.00 -0.11
CA PHE A 304 -9.19 -22.22 1.02
C PHE A 304 -9.92 -22.29 2.36
N GLY A 305 -10.91 -21.40 2.57
CA GLY A 305 -11.69 -21.38 3.81
C GLY A 305 -12.58 -22.61 3.94
N GLU A 306 -13.14 -23.12 2.84
CA GLU A 306 -13.96 -24.32 2.83
C GLU A 306 -13.15 -25.59 3.12
N GLU A 307 -12.05 -25.80 2.38
CA GLU A 307 -11.26 -27.03 2.51
C GLU A 307 -10.31 -27.06 3.71
N LEU A 308 -9.69 -25.92 4.08
CA LEU A 308 -8.72 -25.81 5.18
C LEU A 308 -9.30 -25.16 6.44
N GLY A 309 -10.51 -24.66 6.39
CA GLY A 309 -11.15 -23.96 7.49
C GLY A 309 -10.52 -22.62 7.84
N LEU A 310 -10.98 -22.05 8.95
CA LEU A 310 -10.48 -20.77 9.45
C LEU A 310 -8.99 -20.83 9.82
N ILE A 311 -8.51 -21.97 10.32
CA ILE A 311 -7.10 -22.16 10.69
C ILE A 311 -6.22 -22.10 9.45
N GLY A 312 -6.58 -22.85 8.39
CA GLY A 312 -5.81 -22.84 7.13
C GLY A 312 -5.86 -21.49 6.44
N LEU A 313 -7.04 -20.85 6.38
CA LEU A 313 -7.17 -19.50 5.81
C LEU A 313 -6.33 -18.50 6.61
N SER A 314 -6.33 -18.58 7.95
CA SER A 314 -5.49 -17.72 8.80
C SER A 314 -4.00 -17.94 8.54
N ALA A 315 -3.56 -19.18 8.32
CA ALA A 315 -2.16 -19.48 7.98
C ALA A 315 -1.76 -18.83 6.65
N VAL A 316 -2.63 -18.84 5.63
CA VAL A 316 -2.41 -18.13 4.37
C VAL A 316 -2.31 -16.61 4.61
N LEU A 317 -3.20 -16.03 5.40
CA LEU A 317 -3.15 -14.60 5.74
C LEU A 317 -1.87 -14.24 6.51
N VAL A 318 -1.38 -15.11 7.39
CA VAL A 318 -0.09 -14.92 8.08
C VAL A 318 1.07 -14.89 7.10
N LEU A 319 1.09 -15.73 6.06
CA LEU A 319 2.12 -15.65 5.01
C LEU A 319 2.12 -14.29 4.29
N PHE A 320 0.95 -13.76 3.95
CA PHE A 320 0.83 -12.41 3.39
C PHE A 320 1.31 -11.34 4.38
N PHE A 321 0.91 -11.43 5.64
CA PHE A 321 1.36 -10.51 6.68
C PHE A 321 2.88 -10.54 6.85
N LEU A 322 3.49 -11.72 6.81
CA LEU A 322 4.93 -11.88 6.85
C LEU A 322 5.59 -11.22 5.62
N PHE A 323 5.06 -11.43 4.41
CA PHE A 323 5.57 -10.75 3.21
C PHE A 323 5.55 -9.24 3.37
N VAL A 324 4.40 -8.69 3.76
CA VAL A 324 4.20 -7.24 3.92
C VAL A 324 5.12 -6.65 4.99
N THR A 325 5.24 -7.32 6.14
CA THR A 325 6.15 -6.88 7.22
C THR A 325 7.62 -6.90 6.79
N ARG A 326 8.03 -7.88 5.95
CA ARG A 326 9.39 -7.91 5.37
C ARG A 326 9.60 -6.75 4.39
N GLY A 327 8.61 -6.42 3.58
CA GLY A 327 8.66 -5.26 2.70
C GLY A 327 8.76 -3.93 3.47
N PHE A 328 7.98 -3.75 4.53
CA PHE A 328 8.09 -2.56 5.39
C PHE A 328 9.42 -2.52 6.15
N ARG A 329 9.95 -3.66 6.61
CA ARG A 329 11.30 -3.71 7.21
C ARG A 329 12.38 -3.32 6.21
N ALA A 330 12.28 -3.74 4.94
CA ALA A 330 13.17 -3.30 3.88
C ALA A 330 13.08 -1.77 3.67
N ALA A 331 11.86 -1.22 3.69
CA ALA A 331 11.64 0.22 3.60
C ALA A 331 12.30 0.98 4.76
N LEU A 332 12.10 0.53 6.01
CA LEU A 332 12.66 1.17 7.20
C LEU A 332 14.20 1.10 7.23
N GLY A 333 14.79 0.00 6.75
CA GLY A 333 16.23 -0.17 6.67
C GLY A 333 16.89 0.59 5.53
N THR A 334 16.13 1.08 4.56
CA THR A 334 16.65 1.81 3.40
C THR A 334 16.97 3.26 3.78
N ARG A 335 18.16 3.74 3.37
CA ARG A 335 18.66 5.08 3.70
C ARG A 335 18.08 6.17 2.82
N ASP A 336 17.90 5.90 1.54
CA ASP A 336 17.37 6.87 0.59
C ASP A 336 15.84 6.95 0.65
N ALA A 337 15.31 8.18 0.55
CA ALA A 337 13.87 8.44 0.65
C ALA A 337 13.05 7.76 -0.47
N PHE A 338 13.62 7.65 -1.68
CA PHE A 338 12.96 6.99 -2.80
C PHE A 338 12.75 5.49 -2.55
N GLY A 339 13.83 4.77 -2.21
CA GLY A 339 13.76 3.33 -1.92
C GLY A 339 12.86 3.03 -0.72
N LYS A 340 12.90 3.89 0.32
CA LYS A 340 12.00 3.79 1.46
C LYS A 340 10.53 3.87 1.04
N LEU A 341 10.15 4.89 0.27
CA LEU A 341 8.78 5.07 -0.21
C LEU A 341 8.36 4.00 -1.21
N LEU A 342 9.27 3.57 -2.11
CA LEU A 342 8.97 2.54 -3.09
C LEU A 342 8.70 1.19 -2.43
N ALA A 343 9.58 0.73 -1.53
CA ALA A 343 9.37 -0.55 -0.82
C ALA A 343 8.10 -0.53 0.03
N ALA A 344 7.86 0.57 0.75
CA ALA A 344 6.65 0.74 1.55
C ALA A 344 5.39 0.80 0.68
N GLY A 345 5.43 1.53 -0.45
CA GLY A 345 4.32 1.64 -1.39
C GLY A 345 3.97 0.31 -2.06
N LEU A 346 4.96 -0.44 -2.53
CA LEU A 346 4.75 -1.78 -3.12
C LEU A 346 4.19 -2.77 -2.08
N SER A 347 4.65 -2.70 -0.83
CA SER A 347 4.09 -3.52 0.26
C SER A 347 2.65 -3.10 0.60
N ALA A 348 2.37 -1.79 0.56
CA ALA A 348 1.01 -1.27 0.74
C ALA A 348 0.04 -1.72 -0.37
N VAL A 349 0.49 -1.80 -1.63
CA VAL A 349 -0.32 -2.36 -2.74
C VAL A 349 -0.77 -3.78 -2.42
N ILE A 350 0.15 -4.64 -1.97
CA ILE A 350 -0.18 -6.05 -1.66
C ILE A 350 -1.17 -6.15 -0.51
N VAL A 351 -0.98 -5.40 0.58
CA VAL A 351 -1.91 -5.45 1.73
C VAL A 351 -3.26 -4.84 1.39
N LEU A 352 -3.30 -3.75 0.61
CA LEU A 352 -4.55 -3.16 0.15
C LEU A 352 -5.32 -4.10 -0.76
N GLN A 353 -4.64 -4.73 -1.73
CA GLN A 353 -5.26 -5.70 -2.63
C GLN A 353 -5.80 -6.90 -1.85
N LEU A 354 -5.03 -7.44 -0.89
CA LEU A 354 -5.48 -8.51 -0.02
C LEU A 354 -6.69 -8.10 0.82
N PHE A 355 -6.65 -6.89 1.42
CA PHE A 355 -7.77 -6.37 2.21
C PHE A 355 -9.04 -6.24 1.37
N VAL A 356 -8.94 -5.74 0.14
CA VAL A 356 -10.08 -5.59 -0.76
C VAL A 356 -10.63 -6.95 -1.18
N VAL A 357 -9.78 -7.93 -1.47
CA VAL A 357 -10.22 -9.30 -1.83
C VAL A 357 -10.89 -9.98 -0.64
N VAL A 358 -10.23 -10.05 0.51
CA VAL A 358 -10.77 -10.72 1.71
C VAL A 358 -12.02 -9.99 2.21
N GLY A 359 -12.01 -8.67 2.21
CA GLY A 359 -13.17 -7.86 2.58
C GLY A 359 -14.36 -8.06 1.66
N GLY A 360 -14.12 -8.22 0.35
CA GLY A 360 -15.18 -8.53 -0.63
C GLY A 360 -15.77 -9.92 -0.43
N VAL A 361 -14.92 -10.93 -0.27
CA VAL A 361 -15.31 -12.33 -0.08
C VAL A 361 -16.08 -12.55 1.24
N THR A 362 -15.67 -11.86 2.31
CA THR A 362 -16.34 -11.92 3.63
C THR A 362 -17.51 -10.94 3.74
N ARG A 363 -17.88 -10.25 2.68
CA ARG A 363 -18.95 -9.24 2.68
C ARG A 363 -18.71 -8.09 3.67
N LEU A 364 -17.45 -7.81 4.02
CA LEU A 364 -17.11 -6.60 4.79
C LEU A 364 -17.24 -5.33 3.94
N ILE A 365 -16.87 -5.43 2.66
CA ILE A 365 -16.99 -4.38 1.64
C ILE A 365 -17.63 -4.99 0.39
N PRO A 366 -18.14 -4.17 -0.57
CA PRO A 366 -18.62 -4.69 -1.85
C PRO A 366 -17.57 -5.51 -2.60
N LEU A 367 -17.99 -6.62 -3.22
CA LEU A 367 -17.10 -7.46 -4.02
C LEU A 367 -16.57 -6.69 -5.24
N THR A 368 -15.27 -6.73 -5.44
CA THR A 368 -14.57 -5.91 -6.45
C THR A 368 -14.08 -6.68 -7.66
N GLY A 369 -13.92 -8.00 -7.56
CA GLY A 369 -13.36 -8.85 -8.62
C GLY A 369 -11.84 -8.76 -8.77
N LEU A 370 -11.12 -8.26 -7.75
CA LEU A 370 -9.64 -8.28 -7.74
C LEU A 370 -9.13 -9.69 -7.43
N THR A 371 -8.05 -10.07 -8.09
CA THR A 371 -7.37 -11.34 -7.84
C THR A 371 -6.54 -11.31 -6.56
N THR A 372 -6.47 -12.45 -5.84
CA THR A 372 -5.55 -12.61 -4.71
C THR A 372 -4.09 -12.65 -5.21
N PRO A 373 -3.20 -11.79 -4.71
CA PRO A 373 -1.81 -11.76 -5.15
C PRO A 373 -1.14 -13.14 -5.03
N PHE A 374 -0.35 -13.53 -6.02
CA PHE A 374 0.37 -14.81 -6.13
C PHE A 374 -0.49 -16.07 -6.24
N MET A 375 -1.73 -16.09 -5.78
CA MET A 375 -2.52 -17.31 -5.60
C MET A 375 -3.58 -17.52 -6.68
N SER A 376 -4.33 -16.46 -7.03
CA SER A 376 -5.44 -16.57 -8.00
C SER A 376 -4.99 -16.89 -9.42
N ALA A 377 -5.85 -17.51 -10.18
CA ALA A 377 -5.71 -17.65 -11.63
C ALA A 377 -5.77 -16.27 -12.28
N GLY A 378 -4.62 -15.78 -12.70
CA GLY A 378 -4.48 -14.44 -13.27
C GLY A 378 -3.03 -14.17 -13.67
N GLY A 379 -2.68 -14.44 -14.94
CA GLY A 379 -1.30 -14.37 -15.39
C GLY A 379 -0.66 -13.00 -15.26
N SER A 380 -1.38 -11.93 -15.60
CA SER A 380 -0.89 -10.55 -15.49
C SER A 380 -0.68 -10.13 -14.04
N SER A 381 -1.61 -10.52 -13.15
CA SER A 381 -1.49 -10.26 -11.71
C SER A 381 -0.30 -10.99 -11.11
N LEU A 382 -0.13 -12.28 -11.45
CA LEU A 382 0.98 -13.10 -11.01
C LEU A 382 2.33 -12.49 -11.45
N LEU A 383 2.45 -12.11 -12.73
CA LEU A 383 3.64 -11.46 -13.29
C LEU A 383 3.98 -10.18 -12.51
N SER A 384 3.01 -9.30 -12.31
CA SER A 384 3.21 -8.03 -11.62
C SER A 384 3.60 -8.23 -10.16
N ASN A 385 2.98 -9.18 -9.46
CA ASN A 385 3.28 -9.45 -8.06
C ASN A 385 4.69 -10.08 -7.88
N TRP A 386 5.16 -10.93 -8.81
CA TRP A 386 6.53 -11.41 -8.82
C TRP A 386 7.55 -10.29 -9.08
N ILE A 387 7.23 -9.33 -9.97
CA ILE A 387 8.06 -8.13 -10.18
C ILE A 387 8.10 -7.28 -8.90
N ILE A 388 6.97 -7.10 -8.22
CA ILE A 388 6.92 -6.41 -6.91
C ILE A 388 7.86 -7.10 -5.90
N ALA A 389 7.76 -8.42 -5.78
CA ALA A 389 8.62 -9.19 -4.88
C ALA A 389 10.11 -9.03 -5.23
N ALA A 390 10.46 -9.05 -6.52
CA ALA A 390 11.83 -8.84 -6.98
C ALA A 390 12.36 -7.43 -6.66
N ILE A 391 11.55 -6.39 -6.83
CA ILE A 391 11.93 -5.01 -6.47
C ILE A 391 12.11 -4.90 -4.94
N VAL A 392 11.21 -5.47 -4.15
CA VAL A 392 11.32 -5.49 -2.68
C VAL A 392 12.60 -6.23 -2.25
N LEU A 393 12.94 -7.36 -2.89
CA LEU A 393 14.20 -8.09 -2.65
C LEU A 393 15.43 -7.24 -3.00
N ALA A 394 15.43 -6.53 -4.14
CA ALA A 394 16.52 -5.64 -4.54
C ALA A 394 16.71 -4.48 -3.55
N ILE A 395 15.61 -3.88 -3.08
CA ILE A 395 15.67 -2.82 -2.05
C ILE A 395 16.16 -3.38 -0.72
N SER A 396 15.68 -4.56 -0.30
CA SER A 396 16.10 -5.21 0.95
C SER A 396 17.59 -5.54 0.94
N HIS A 397 18.13 -5.92 -0.24
CA HIS A 397 19.58 -6.14 -0.42
C HIS A 397 20.37 -4.85 -0.10
N THR A 398 19.94 -3.71 -0.66
CA THR A 398 20.61 -2.43 -0.43
C THR A 398 20.48 -1.98 1.03
N ALA A 399 19.31 -2.22 1.64
CA ALA A 399 19.03 -1.87 3.04
C ALA A 399 19.90 -2.64 4.04
N ARG A 400 20.21 -3.91 3.75
CA ARG A 400 20.99 -4.79 4.62
C ARG A 400 22.49 -4.86 4.29
N ARG A 401 22.90 -4.24 3.17
CA ARG A 401 24.29 -4.22 2.79
C ARG A 401 25.11 -3.48 3.86
N PRO A 402 26.16 -4.11 4.44
CA PRO A 402 27.04 -3.45 5.38
C PRO A 402 27.62 -2.19 4.74
N VAL A 403 27.60 -1.10 5.48
CA VAL A 403 28.35 0.08 5.09
C VAL A 403 29.81 -0.22 5.35
N VAL A 404 30.61 -0.22 4.33
CA VAL A 404 32.05 -0.15 4.49
C VAL A 404 32.31 1.28 5.01
N THR A 405 32.33 1.43 6.32
CA THR A 405 32.87 2.61 6.97
C THR A 405 34.39 2.53 6.81
N GLY A 406 34.85 2.92 5.64
CA GLY A 406 36.22 3.41 5.52
C GLY A 406 36.34 4.69 6.35
N PRO A 407 37.54 5.09 6.78
CA PRO A 407 37.70 6.40 7.40
C PRO A 407 37.02 7.45 6.52
N ALA A 408 36.17 8.30 7.15
CA ALA A 408 35.47 9.35 6.44
C ALA A 408 36.50 10.16 5.65
N THR A 409 36.32 10.25 4.34
CA THR A 409 37.19 11.07 3.50
C THR A 409 36.97 12.53 3.88
N GLU A 410 37.99 13.37 3.71
CA GLU A 410 37.86 14.84 3.91
C GLU A 410 36.67 15.41 3.14
N ALA A 411 36.34 14.85 1.99
CA ALA A 411 35.16 15.21 1.18
C ALA A 411 33.85 14.90 1.91
N ASP A 412 33.74 13.74 2.58
CA ASP A 412 32.54 13.36 3.36
C ASP A 412 32.35 14.27 4.58
N LEU A 413 33.46 14.66 5.24
CA LEU A 413 33.44 15.60 6.37
C LEU A 413 33.09 17.02 5.92
N ALA A 414 33.56 17.45 4.76
CA ALA A 414 33.23 18.74 4.17
C ALA A 414 31.74 18.81 3.77
N GLU A 415 31.17 17.74 3.20
CA GLU A 415 29.75 17.68 2.86
C GLU A 415 28.85 17.73 4.10
N VAL A 416 29.22 17.02 5.17
CA VAL A 416 28.48 17.07 6.46
C VAL A 416 28.56 18.49 7.05
N ALA A 417 29.73 19.12 7.04
CA ALA A 417 29.92 20.48 7.55
C ALA A 417 29.13 21.53 6.73
N ALA A 418 29.09 21.38 5.40
CA ALA A 418 28.30 22.24 4.53
C ALA A 418 26.79 22.08 4.78
N TYR A 419 26.31 20.82 4.99
CA TYR A 419 24.92 20.56 5.33
C TYR A 419 24.52 21.14 6.68
N GLU A 420 25.36 21.01 7.72
CA GLU A 420 25.12 21.62 9.03
C GLU A 420 25.10 23.15 8.97
N ALA A 421 26.01 23.75 8.16
CA ALA A 421 26.02 25.18 7.95
C ALA A 421 24.74 25.69 7.29
N ALA A 422 24.25 24.98 6.25
CA ALA A 422 23.00 25.30 5.58
C ALA A 422 21.78 25.18 6.52
N LEU A 423 21.74 24.18 7.40
CA LEU A 423 20.69 24.04 8.42
C LEU A 423 20.69 25.20 9.43
N ARG A 424 21.87 25.64 9.88
CA ARG A 424 22.02 26.78 10.81
C ARG A 424 21.59 28.09 10.15
N GLU A 425 21.91 28.28 8.87
CA GLU A 425 21.47 29.45 8.12
C GLU A 425 19.96 29.48 7.91
N ALA A 426 19.35 28.34 7.57
CA ALA A 426 17.90 28.22 7.44
C ALA A 426 17.18 28.52 8.76
N ALA A 427 17.69 28.03 9.90
CA ALA A 427 17.16 28.32 11.22
C ALA A 427 17.24 29.82 11.56
N ARG A 428 18.37 30.49 11.25
CA ARG A 428 18.53 31.94 11.46
C ARG A 428 17.55 32.75 10.62
N ARG A 429 17.28 32.37 9.37
CA ARG A 429 16.30 33.04 8.51
C ARG A 429 14.86 32.90 9.07
N ASP A 430 14.51 31.72 9.57
CA ASP A 430 13.19 31.51 10.18
C ASP A 430 13.00 32.33 11.46
N ASP A 431 14.04 32.47 12.27
CA ASP A 431 14.03 33.31 13.48
C ASP A 431 13.93 34.80 13.12
N GLN A 432 14.64 35.28 12.10
CA GLN A 432 14.55 36.65 11.60
C GLN A 432 13.15 36.96 11.06
N GLU A 433 12.57 36.08 10.25
CA GLU A 433 11.19 36.24 9.76
C GLU A 433 10.17 36.26 10.91
N ARG A 434 10.39 35.48 11.96
CA ARG A 434 9.53 35.48 13.16
C ARG A 434 9.64 36.79 13.91
N ALA A 435 10.86 37.33 14.09
CA ALA A 435 11.07 38.60 14.72
C ALA A 435 10.39 39.76 13.94
N GLU A 436 10.58 39.82 12.63
CA GLU A 436 9.93 40.83 11.79
C GLU A 436 8.39 40.74 11.83
N ARG A 437 7.83 39.53 11.87
CA ARG A 437 6.37 39.33 11.98
C ARG A 437 5.84 39.79 13.32
N LEU A 438 6.62 39.65 14.39
CA LEU A 438 6.26 40.12 15.73
C LEU A 438 6.33 41.66 15.84
N GLU A 439 7.32 42.31 15.22
CA GLU A 439 7.39 43.76 15.11
C GLU A 439 6.24 44.34 14.31
N ARG A 440 5.94 43.81 13.12
CA ARG A 440 4.79 44.26 12.34
C ARG A 440 3.43 44.03 13.04
N ARG A 441 3.34 43.10 14.00
CA ARG A 441 2.15 42.92 14.84
C ARG A 441 2.08 43.98 15.98
N LYS A 442 3.22 44.45 16.52
CA LYS A 442 3.26 45.52 17.51
C LYS A 442 2.84 46.85 16.92
N ASP A 443 3.29 47.16 15.68
CA ASP A 443 2.94 48.41 14.99
C ASP A 443 1.48 48.46 14.53
N ARG A 444 0.81 47.32 14.38
CA ARG A 444 -0.63 47.27 14.04
C ARG A 444 -1.58 47.34 15.24
N ARG A 445 -1.10 47.47 16.48
CA ARG A 445 -1.99 47.73 17.61
C ARG A 445 -2.42 49.19 17.56
N PRO A 446 -3.71 49.51 17.48
CA PRO A 446 -4.17 50.92 17.50
C PRO A 446 -3.74 51.55 18.84
N ARG A 447 -3.03 52.65 18.72
CA ARG A 447 -2.71 53.54 19.85
C ARG A 447 -4.06 53.94 20.47
N LYS A 448 -4.30 53.53 21.74
CA LYS A 448 -5.45 54.04 22.51
C LYS A 448 -5.29 55.53 22.60
N GLN A 449 -6.13 56.28 21.94
CA GLN A 449 -6.32 57.70 22.14
C GLN A 449 -6.76 57.90 23.59
N THR A 450 -5.93 58.53 24.38
CA THR A 450 -6.30 59.15 25.65
C THR A 450 -6.88 60.49 25.27
N ASP A 451 -8.21 60.56 25.11
CA ASP A 451 -8.94 61.79 25.09
C ASP A 451 -9.16 62.26 26.49
N GLY A 452 -8.48 63.38 26.86
CA GLY A 452 -8.70 64.13 28.06
C GLY A 452 -9.97 64.96 27.90
N THR A 453 -10.90 64.75 28.77
CA THR A 453 -11.93 65.78 29.10
C THR A 453 -12.02 65.87 30.60
N GLU A 454 -11.48 66.99 31.08
CA GLU A 454 -11.84 67.59 32.37
C GLU A 454 -13.33 67.95 32.34
N THR A 455 -14.08 67.51 33.35
CA THR A 455 -15.19 68.27 33.90
C THR A 455 -15.37 67.94 35.37
N ASP A 456 -15.31 68.98 36.10
CA ASP A 456 -15.57 69.36 37.45
C ASP A 456 -16.89 68.82 38.03
N GLY A 457 -16.93 68.56 39.35
CA GLY A 457 -18.14 68.83 40.11
C GLY A 457 -18.72 67.72 41.00
N THR A 458 -18.32 67.79 42.26
CA THR A 458 -19.16 67.64 43.47
C THR A 458 -20.03 66.40 43.71
N GLY A 459 -19.79 65.81 44.86
CA GLY A 459 -20.87 65.49 45.80
C GLY A 459 -21.06 64.05 46.24
N ALA A 460 -20.64 63.83 47.46
CA ALA A 460 -21.35 63.14 48.54
C ALA A 460 -21.61 61.60 48.51
N ASP A 461 -21.07 61.01 49.51
CA ASP A 461 -21.65 60.12 50.53
C ASP A 461 -22.14 58.69 50.10
N GLY A 462 -21.67 57.79 50.92
CA GLY A 462 -22.46 56.64 51.35
C GLY A 462 -21.81 55.26 51.29
N ALA A 463 -21.04 55.01 52.33
CA ALA A 463 -21.14 53.88 53.27
C ALA A 463 -21.07 52.39 52.78
N ARG A 464 -20.09 51.74 53.38
CA ARG A 464 -20.11 50.38 53.97
C ARG A 464 -20.28 49.17 53.04
N ALA A 465 -19.51 48.18 53.18
CA ALA A 465 -18.88 47.34 54.16
C ALA A 465 -18.58 45.97 53.56
N GLY A 466 -17.49 45.42 54.00
CA GLY A 466 -17.27 43.99 54.30
C GLY A 466 -16.80 43.12 53.16
N GLY A 467 -15.74 42.53 53.27
CA GLY A 467 -15.02 41.70 54.13
C GLY A 467 -14.14 40.79 53.37
N GLU A 468 -12.94 40.68 53.85
CA GLU A 468 -12.10 39.50 54.02
C GLU A 468 -11.80 38.61 52.80
N ASP A 469 -10.57 38.62 52.38
CA ASP A 469 -9.39 37.90 52.94
C ASP A 469 -9.13 36.54 52.30
N ARG A 470 -7.99 36.40 51.71
CA ARG A 470 -6.92 35.40 51.79
C ARG A 470 -6.13 35.32 50.49
N ALA A 471 -5.02 35.88 50.42
CA ALA A 471 -3.65 35.47 50.64
C ALA A 471 -3.25 34.05 50.19
N ALA A 472 -2.21 34.01 49.45
CA ALA A 472 -1.08 33.11 49.24
C ALA A 472 -0.94 32.75 47.75
N GLY A 473 0.11 33.01 47.03
CA GLY A 473 1.53 32.88 47.37
C GLY A 473 2.11 31.73 46.58
N ARG A 474 3.23 31.99 45.91
CA ARG A 474 4.19 30.98 45.40
C ARG A 474 3.87 30.40 44.00
N ASP A 475 4.79 30.09 43.14
CA ASP A 475 6.26 30.23 43.11
C ASP A 475 6.66 29.90 41.65
N ALA A 476 7.77 30.45 41.27
CA ALA A 476 8.49 30.14 40.04
C ALA A 476 8.97 28.68 40.06
N GLY A 477 8.77 27.95 38.97
CA GLY A 477 9.34 26.64 38.74
C GLY A 477 9.90 26.55 37.33
N ALA A 478 11.21 26.73 37.22
CA ALA A 478 11.99 26.36 36.04
C ALA A 478 12.07 24.85 35.95
N ASP A 479 11.55 24.25 34.89
CA ASP A 479 11.78 22.84 34.58
C ASP A 479 12.87 22.70 33.53
N THR A 480 14.01 22.26 34.02
CA THR A 480 15.16 21.75 33.32
C THR A 480 14.89 20.34 32.81
N VAL A 481 15.04 20.15 31.48
CA VAL A 481 15.05 18.86 30.82
C VAL A 481 16.34 18.09 31.15
N PRO A 482 16.31 16.84 31.60
CA PRO A 482 17.53 16.06 31.87
C PRO A 482 18.10 15.46 30.57
N ARG A 483 19.41 15.63 30.37
CA ARG A 483 20.26 14.90 29.43
C ARG A 483 20.42 13.45 29.94
N PRO A 484 20.43 12.43 29.04
CA PRO A 484 20.87 11.10 29.43
C PRO A 484 22.40 11.06 29.54
N ALA A 485 22.87 10.56 30.66
CA ALA A 485 24.26 10.28 30.95
C ALA A 485 24.77 9.08 30.14
N VAL A 486 25.97 9.25 29.59
CA VAL A 486 26.81 8.19 29.07
C VAL A 486 27.62 7.65 30.25
N SER A 487 27.54 6.33 30.52
CA SER A 487 28.49 5.63 31.39
C SER A 487 29.31 4.64 30.55
N PRO A 488 30.63 4.63 30.77
CA PRO A 488 31.49 3.57 30.24
C PRO A 488 31.72 2.53 31.35
N ASP A 489 31.71 1.27 30.99
CA ASP A 489 32.53 0.19 31.58
C ASP A 489 32.07 -1.15 31.02
N THR A 490 32.96 -1.85 30.56
CA THR A 490 34.00 -2.82 30.90
C THR A 490 33.74 -4.15 30.22
N ALA A 491 34.82 -4.51 29.54
CA ALA A 491 35.23 -5.80 29.10
C ALA A 491 34.93 -6.98 30.08
N ALA A 492 34.56 -8.11 29.48
CA ALA A 492 35.18 -9.43 29.79
C ALA A 492 34.57 -10.51 28.87
N THR A 493 35.33 -11.01 27.98
CA THR A 493 35.68 -12.41 27.66
C THR A 493 34.91 -13.50 28.43
N GLU A 494 34.24 -14.43 27.71
CA GLU A 494 34.70 -15.82 27.52
C GLU A 494 33.71 -16.63 26.67
N PRO A 495 34.21 -17.69 25.97
CA PRO A 495 33.40 -18.47 25.02
C PRO A 495 32.86 -19.75 25.69
N ILE A 496 31.66 -20.16 25.32
CA ILE A 496 31.20 -21.54 25.61
C ILE A 496 30.85 -22.22 24.30
N ALA A 497 31.52 -23.39 24.19
CA ALA A 497 31.47 -24.35 23.12
C ALA A 497 30.15 -25.14 23.09
N ALA A 498 29.86 -25.61 21.89
CA ALA A 498 29.21 -26.84 21.48
C ALA A 498 28.23 -27.58 22.43
N ALA A 499 26.99 -27.74 21.98
CA ALA A 499 26.27 -29.00 21.82
C ALA A 499 25.14 -28.80 20.83
#